data_fd3e2a00ce7295b65cb2d551e3dea02f
#
_entry.id   fd3e2a00ce7295b65cb2d551e3dea02f
#
_cell.length_a   1.000
_cell.length_b   1.000
_cell.length_c   1.000
_cell.angle_alpha   90.00
_cell.angle_beta   90.00
_cell.angle_gamma   90.00
#
_symmetry.space_group_name_H-M   'P 1'
#
loop_
_entity.id
_entity.type
_entity.pdbx_description
1 polymer ?
#
loop_
_entity_poly.entity_id
_entity_poly.type
_entity_poly.pdbx_seq_one_letter_code
_entity_poly.pdbx_strand_id
1 'polypeptide(L)'
;MGMGHVPQDPIHPHGQGPQFQGRERRGTSVGRHSRSERSDLTAARRARARWGEERAAEWYLRNGYEVIARNWLMRGGELDVVARRGKLIVVCEVKSRANNNFGTPLEAMTTTKQHRVRRAGYAFVRELAEQGCSLRFDVATVLGTQLTVYEDAF
;
A
#
# COMPACT_ATOMS: atom_id res chain seq x y z
N MET A 1 33.90 -61.34 -49.23
CA MET A 1 34.07 -60.78 -50.60
C MET A 1 32.75 -60.10 -50.96
N GLY A 2 32.75 -58.83 -51.13
CA GLY A 2 31.56 -58.09 -51.46
C GLY A 2 31.82 -56.59 -51.32
N MET A 3 32.38 -56.03 -52.40
CA MET A 3 32.66 -54.59 -52.48
C MET A 3 31.32 -53.86 -52.63
N GLY A 4 30.94 -53.05 -51.63
CA GLY A 4 29.81 -52.16 -51.68
C GLY A 4 30.16 -50.85 -52.37
N HIS A 5 29.44 -50.56 -53.44
CA HIS A 5 29.51 -49.38 -54.26
C HIS A 5 29.00 -48.19 -53.55
N VAL A 6 29.76 -47.09 -53.45
CA VAL A 6 29.28 -45.79 -52.91
C VAL A 6 28.80 -44.93 -54.06
N PRO A 7 27.54 -44.47 -54.11
CA PRO A 7 27.10 -43.49 -55.07
C PRO A 7 27.62 -42.11 -54.70
N GLN A 8 28.14 -41.40 -55.68
CA GLN A 8 28.51 -39.98 -55.59
C GLN A 8 27.27 -39.14 -55.87
N ASP A 9 26.91 -38.27 -54.95
CA ASP A 9 25.86 -37.27 -55.16
C ASP A 9 26.37 -36.11 -56.03
N PRO A 10 25.56 -35.60 -56.96
CA PRO A 10 25.93 -34.47 -57.82
C PRO A 10 25.89 -33.15 -57.05
N ILE A 11 26.90 -32.35 -57.29
CA ILE A 11 27.08 -30.99 -56.82
C ILE A 11 26.00 -30.09 -57.50
N HIS A 12 25.06 -29.52 -56.76
CA HIS A 12 24.19 -28.44 -57.21
C HIS A 12 24.75 -27.08 -56.84
N PRO A 13 24.90 -26.16 -57.79
CA PRO A 13 25.28 -24.78 -57.46
C PRO A 13 24.04 -23.91 -57.11
N HIS A 14 24.28 -23.04 -56.16
CA HIS A 14 23.49 -21.83 -55.86
C HIS A 14 22.00 -21.98 -55.56
N GLY A 15 21.67 -22.21 -54.28
CA GLY A 15 20.36 -21.97 -53.71
C GLY A 15 20.44 -20.89 -52.64
N GLN A 16 19.71 -19.82 -52.84
CA GLN A 16 19.59 -18.66 -51.96
C GLN A 16 19.13 -19.12 -50.57
N GLY A 17 19.84 -18.68 -49.54
CA GLY A 17 19.49 -18.92 -48.13
C GLY A 17 18.16 -18.26 -47.77
N PRO A 18 17.41 -18.81 -46.78
CA PRO A 18 16.14 -18.25 -46.36
C PRO A 18 16.37 -16.86 -45.74
N GLN A 19 15.67 -15.89 -46.31
CA GLN A 19 15.57 -14.55 -45.76
C GLN A 19 14.88 -14.66 -44.40
N PHE A 20 15.60 -14.40 -43.33
CA PHE A 20 15.03 -14.18 -42.01
C PHE A 20 14.26 -12.88 -42.05
N GLN A 21 12.93 -12.96 -42.24
CA GLN A 21 12.05 -11.86 -41.93
C GLN A 21 12.12 -11.60 -40.43
N GLY A 22 12.70 -10.47 -40.07
CA GLY A 22 12.80 -10.00 -38.69
C GLY A 22 11.40 -9.90 -38.10
N ARG A 23 11.08 -10.76 -37.13
CA ARG A 23 9.95 -10.55 -36.23
C ARG A 23 10.25 -9.27 -35.46
N GLU A 24 9.55 -8.21 -35.83
CA GLU A 24 9.40 -7.03 -34.96
C GLU A 24 8.94 -7.52 -33.60
N ARG A 25 9.82 -7.48 -32.62
CA ARG A 25 9.46 -7.59 -31.23
C ARG A 25 8.65 -6.34 -30.91
N ARG A 26 7.34 -6.47 -30.91
CA ARG A 26 6.47 -5.48 -30.26
C ARG A 26 6.90 -5.42 -28.81
N GLY A 27 7.81 -4.51 -28.53
CA GLY A 27 8.12 -4.13 -27.17
C GLY A 27 6.85 -3.59 -26.56
N THR A 28 6.28 -4.32 -25.60
CA THR A 28 5.30 -3.77 -24.67
C THR A 28 6.05 -2.68 -23.92
N SER A 29 5.92 -1.44 -24.36
CA SER A 29 6.36 -0.27 -23.62
C SER A 29 5.53 -0.24 -22.34
N VAL A 30 6.04 -0.80 -21.26
CA VAL A 30 5.59 -0.48 -19.91
C VAL A 30 5.80 1.03 -19.78
N GLY A 31 4.70 1.79 -19.89
CA GLY A 31 4.73 3.24 -19.94
C GLY A 31 5.44 3.78 -18.71
N ARG A 32 6.62 4.35 -18.93
CA ARG A 32 7.29 5.18 -17.92
C ARG A 32 6.46 6.44 -17.79
N HIS A 33 5.64 6.50 -16.75
CA HIS A 33 4.91 7.71 -16.41
C HIS A 33 5.87 8.90 -16.36
N SER A 34 5.49 10.01 -16.97
CA SER A 34 6.29 11.23 -16.97
C SER A 34 6.50 11.74 -15.54
N ARG A 35 7.46 12.64 -15.35
CA ARG A 35 7.75 13.22 -14.02
C ARG A 35 6.52 13.97 -13.46
N SER A 36 5.75 14.64 -14.32
CA SER A 36 4.51 15.35 -13.96
C SER A 36 3.41 14.37 -13.52
N GLU A 37 3.17 13.30 -14.29
CA GLU A 37 2.17 12.28 -13.93
C GLU A 37 2.47 11.61 -12.58
N ARG A 38 3.73 11.35 -12.27
CA ARG A 38 4.14 10.82 -10.94
C ARG A 38 3.90 11.81 -9.82
N SER A 39 4.12 13.10 -10.07
CA SER A 39 3.82 14.18 -9.12
C SER A 39 2.33 14.23 -8.83
N ASP A 40 1.49 14.19 -9.86
CA ASP A 40 0.04 14.29 -9.76
C ASP A 40 -0.55 13.07 -9.04
N LEU A 41 -0.07 11.86 -9.34
CA LEU A 41 -0.46 10.64 -8.63
C LEU A 41 -0.08 10.70 -7.14
N THR A 42 1.08 11.25 -6.83
CA THR A 42 1.53 11.43 -5.44
C THR A 42 0.66 12.44 -4.70
N ALA A 43 0.33 13.57 -5.34
CA ALA A 43 -0.56 14.58 -4.78
C ALA A 43 -1.97 14.03 -4.54
N ALA A 44 -2.52 13.28 -5.50
CA ALA A 44 -3.83 12.63 -5.36
C ALA A 44 -3.86 11.59 -4.22
N ARG A 45 -2.78 10.82 -4.05
CA ARG A 45 -2.66 9.86 -2.93
C ARG A 45 -2.64 10.57 -1.58
N ARG A 46 -1.86 11.65 -1.46
CA ARG A 46 -1.79 12.47 -0.23
C ARG A 46 -3.14 13.12 0.10
N ALA A 47 -3.83 13.65 -0.92
CA ALA A 47 -5.16 14.23 -0.73
C ALA A 47 -6.17 13.20 -0.22
N ARG A 48 -6.14 11.98 -0.80
CA ARG A 48 -6.99 10.87 -0.35
C ARG A 48 -6.66 10.42 1.07
N ALA A 49 -5.39 10.37 1.45
CA ALA A 49 -4.99 10.03 2.81
C ALA A 49 -5.55 11.05 3.81
N ARG A 50 -5.30 12.33 3.60
CA ARG A 50 -5.83 13.41 4.46
C ARG A 50 -7.35 13.38 4.58
N TRP A 51 -8.05 13.15 3.46
CA TRP A 51 -9.50 13.04 3.47
C TRP A 51 -9.98 11.84 4.30
N GLY A 52 -9.29 10.71 4.21
CA GLY A 52 -9.59 9.53 5.04
C GLY A 52 -9.38 9.78 6.52
N GLU A 53 -8.28 10.44 6.90
CA GLU A 53 -8.01 10.85 8.28
C GLU A 53 -9.09 11.81 8.81
N GLU A 54 -9.55 12.75 7.98
CA GLU A 54 -10.67 13.65 8.32
C GLU A 54 -11.94 12.87 8.62
N ARG A 55 -12.30 11.93 7.73
CA ARG A 55 -13.48 11.07 7.91
C ARG A 55 -13.40 10.21 9.18
N ALA A 56 -12.23 9.68 9.49
CA ALA A 56 -12.01 8.92 10.70
C ALA A 56 -12.15 9.81 11.95
N ALA A 57 -11.54 11.00 11.94
CA ALA A 57 -11.66 11.96 13.04
C ALA A 57 -13.13 12.38 13.28
N GLU A 58 -13.89 12.70 12.21
CA GLU A 58 -15.32 13.00 12.31
C GLU A 58 -16.13 11.85 12.92
N TRP A 59 -15.79 10.60 12.56
CA TRP A 59 -16.46 9.43 13.12
C TRP A 59 -16.26 9.36 14.63
N TYR A 60 -15.03 9.54 15.13
CA TYR A 60 -14.76 9.55 16.56
C TYR A 60 -15.53 10.67 17.28
N LEU A 61 -15.54 11.89 16.72
CA LEU A 61 -16.30 13.01 17.29
C LEU A 61 -17.80 12.68 17.41
N ARG A 62 -18.39 12.11 16.36
CA ARG A 62 -19.84 11.72 16.36
C ARG A 62 -20.13 10.59 17.34
N ASN A 63 -19.14 9.76 17.68
CA ASN A 63 -19.28 8.67 18.66
C ASN A 63 -18.86 9.06 20.07
N GLY A 64 -18.79 10.35 20.38
CA GLY A 64 -18.56 10.87 21.72
C GLY A 64 -17.11 10.80 22.19
N TYR A 65 -16.16 10.72 21.28
CA TYR A 65 -14.74 10.88 21.56
C TYR A 65 -14.30 12.33 21.31
N GLU A 66 -13.29 12.75 22.01
CA GLU A 66 -12.49 13.93 21.69
C GLU A 66 -11.32 13.52 20.79
N VAL A 67 -11.06 14.23 19.70
CA VAL A 67 -9.84 14.02 18.88
C VAL A 67 -8.73 14.88 19.45
N ILE A 68 -7.76 14.25 20.12
CA ILE A 68 -6.70 14.93 20.86
C ILE A 68 -5.41 15.11 20.10
N ALA A 69 -5.18 14.33 19.04
CA ALA A 69 -4.06 14.53 18.11
C ALA A 69 -4.39 13.98 16.71
N ARG A 70 -3.71 14.54 15.72
CA ARG A 70 -3.73 14.07 14.32
C ARG A 70 -2.33 14.20 13.75
N ASN A 71 -1.92 13.21 12.95
CA ASN A 71 -0.60 13.19 12.31
C ASN A 71 0.53 13.44 13.33
N TRP A 72 0.43 12.83 14.52
CA TRP A 72 1.44 12.97 15.54
C TRP A 72 2.67 12.15 15.16
N LEU A 73 3.83 12.80 15.17
CA LEU A 73 5.08 12.24 14.70
C LEU A 73 6.07 12.02 15.86
N MET A 74 6.73 10.86 15.83
CA MET A 74 7.92 10.60 16.64
C MET A 74 9.00 9.93 15.77
N ARG A 75 10.22 9.84 16.29
CA ARG A 75 11.29 9.11 15.60
C ARG A 75 10.90 7.64 15.38
N GLY A 76 10.60 7.29 14.13
CA GLY A 76 10.27 5.93 13.69
C GLY A 76 8.81 5.52 13.87
N GLY A 77 7.87 6.47 14.03
CA GLY A 77 6.43 6.22 14.06
C GLY A 77 5.60 7.45 13.82
N GLU A 78 4.39 7.24 13.35
CA GLU A 78 3.36 8.25 13.11
C GLU A 78 2.03 7.70 13.60
N LEU A 79 1.17 8.55 14.16
CA LEU A 79 -0.21 8.25 14.54
C LEU A 79 -1.15 9.12 13.71
N ASP A 80 -2.01 8.50 12.91
CA ASP A 80 -2.90 9.22 12.00
C ASP A 80 -3.97 10.00 12.77
N VAL A 81 -4.68 9.33 13.69
CA VAL A 81 -5.70 9.92 14.57
C VAL A 81 -5.55 9.36 15.98
N VAL A 82 -5.57 10.23 16.97
CA VAL A 82 -5.65 9.85 18.39
C VAL A 82 -6.92 10.46 18.98
N ALA A 83 -7.77 9.61 19.49
CA ALA A 83 -9.04 10.00 20.09
C ALA A 83 -9.09 9.58 21.56
N ARG A 84 -9.96 10.24 22.35
CA ARG A 84 -10.09 10.05 23.78
C ARG A 84 -11.55 9.98 24.21
N ARG A 85 -11.86 9.06 25.10
CA ARG A 85 -13.14 9.03 25.82
C ARG A 85 -12.89 8.64 27.28
N GLY A 86 -12.98 9.63 28.18
CA GLY A 86 -12.56 9.45 29.57
C GLY A 86 -11.07 9.08 29.69
N LYS A 87 -10.78 7.94 30.27
CA LYS A 87 -9.40 7.41 30.38
C LYS A 87 -8.99 6.50 29.22
N LEU A 88 -9.88 6.21 28.29
CA LEU A 88 -9.55 5.43 27.11
C LEU A 88 -8.94 6.35 26.05
N ILE A 89 -7.71 6.05 25.67
CA ILE A 89 -7.01 6.62 24.52
C ILE A 89 -7.09 5.62 23.37
N VAL A 90 -7.59 6.05 22.23
CA VAL A 90 -7.69 5.25 21.02
C VAL A 90 -6.69 5.78 20.00
N VAL A 91 -5.83 4.90 19.51
CA VAL A 91 -4.93 5.17 18.39
C VAL A 91 -5.52 4.50 17.15
N CYS A 92 -5.86 5.29 16.15
CA CYS A 92 -6.47 4.81 14.92
C CYS A 92 -5.53 4.99 13.73
N GLU A 93 -5.16 3.90 13.10
CA GLU A 93 -4.46 3.89 11.80
C GLU A 93 -5.49 3.98 10.67
N VAL A 94 -5.29 4.88 9.71
CA VAL A 94 -6.24 5.13 8.63
C VAL A 94 -5.73 4.57 7.30
N LYS A 95 -6.55 3.79 6.61
CA LYS A 95 -6.28 3.19 5.31
C LYS A 95 -7.29 3.67 4.27
N SER A 96 -6.89 4.66 3.46
CA SER A 96 -7.72 5.15 2.34
C SER A 96 -7.31 4.46 1.04
N ARG A 97 -8.29 3.87 0.34
CA ARG A 97 -8.08 3.18 -0.94
C ARG A 97 -9.07 3.65 -2.00
N ALA A 98 -8.63 3.61 -3.25
CA ALA A 98 -9.50 3.92 -4.38
C ALA A 98 -10.40 2.73 -4.77
N ASN A 99 -9.92 1.51 -4.53
CA ASN A 99 -10.60 0.26 -4.90
C ASN A 99 -10.15 -0.91 -4.00
N ASN A 100 -10.83 -2.07 -4.12
CA ASN A 100 -10.61 -3.28 -3.32
C ASN A 100 -9.52 -4.23 -3.86
N ASN A 101 -8.75 -3.84 -4.88
CA ASN A 101 -7.86 -4.76 -5.61
C ASN A 101 -6.65 -5.28 -4.80
N PHE A 102 -6.49 -4.95 -3.52
CA PHE A 102 -5.29 -5.23 -2.73
C PHE A 102 -5.56 -5.93 -1.38
N GLY A 103 -6.46 -6.90 -1.34
CA GLY A 103 -6.79 -7.64 -0.11
C GLY A 103 -7.59 -6.83 0.92
N THR A 104 -7.85 -7.42 2.08
CA THR A 104 -8.59 -6.76 3.15
C THR A 104 -7.73 -5.64 3.80
N PRO A 105 -8.35 -4.59 4.31
CA PRO A 105 -7.64 -3.52 5.02
C PRO A 105 -6.87 -3.99 6.25
N LEU A 106 -7.36 -5.02 6.94
CA LEU A 106 -6.68 -5.62 8.11
C LEU A 106 -5.42 -6.39 7.70
N GLU A 107 -5.42 -7.07 6.55
CA GLU A 107 -4.22 -7.72 5.99
C GLU A 107 -3.09 -6.71 5.67
N ALA A 108 -3.44 -5.45 5.44
CA ALA A 108 -2.46 -4.38 5.25
C ALA A 108 -1.78 -3.93 6.55
N MET A 109 -2.28 -4.36 7.73
CA MET A 109 -1.68 -4.13 9.03
C MET A 109 -0.66 -5.21 9.36
N THR A 110 0.51 -5.16 8.71
CA THR A 110 1.60 -6.10 8.98
C THR A 110 2.06 -6.02 10.43
N THR A 111 2.59 -7.12 10.98
CA THR A 111 3.14 -7.18 12.35
C THR A 111 4.15 -6.05 12.61
N THR A 112 5.00 -5.76 11.64
CA THR A 112 5.97 -4.64 11.74
C THR A 112 5.27 -3.29 11.90
N LYS A 113 4.19 -3.04 11.16
CA LYS A 113 3.41 -1.79 11.27
C LYS A 113 2.70 -1.72 12.61
N GLN A 114 2.07 -2.82 13.06
CA GLN A 114 1.44 -2.90 14.38
C GLN A 114 2.42 -2.54 15.50
N HIS A 115 3.63 -3.11 15.50
CA HIS A 115 4.67 -2.80 16.49
C HIS A 115 5.07 -1.32 16.48
N ARG A 116 5.17 -0.70 15.30
CA ARG A 116 5.49 0.74 15.19
C ARG A 116 4.38 1.61 15.76
N VAL A 117 3.12 1.31 15.43
CA VAL A 117 1.95 2.06 15.91
C VAL A 117 1.79 1.89 17.42
N ARG A 118 1.93 0.67 17.96
CA ARG A 118 1.89 0.43 19.40
C ARG A 118 2.98 1.22 20.12
N ARG A 119 4.23 1.17 19.64
CA ARG A 119 5.33 1.92 20.23
C ARG A 119 5.04 3.43 20.23
N ALA A 120 4.50 3.96 19.14
CA ALA A 120 4.13 5.37 19.04
C ALA A 120 2.98 5.71 20.00
N GLY A 121 1.95 4.87 20.11
CA GLY A 121 0.84 5.04 21.04
C GLY A 121 1.28 5.07 22.50
N TYR A 122 2.14 4.14 22.92
CA TYR A 122 2.70 4.16 24.28
C TYR A 122 3.56 5.39 24.55
N ALA A 123 4.32 5.87 23.55
CA ALA A 123 5.10 7.10 23.66
C ALA A 123 4.19 8.31 23.83
N PHE A 124 3.12 8.39 23.04
CA PHE A 124 2.12 9.46 23.11
C PHE A 124 1.47 9.53 24.50
N VAL A 125 0.99 8.40 25.04
CA VAL A 125 0.39 8.37 26.39
C VAL A 125 1.38 8.80 27.47
N ARG A 126 2.64 8.43 27.34
CA ARG A 126 3.69 8.87 28.27
C ARG A 126 3.95 10.38 28.22
N GLU A 127 3.83 11.01 27.04
CA GLU A 127 3.93 12.46 26.88
C GLU A 127 2.71 13.19 27.47
N LEU A 128 1.51 12.58 27.43
CA LEU A 128 0.33 13.14 28.10
C LEU A 128 0.52 13.22 29.63
N ALA A 129 1.47 12.49 30.21
CA ALA A 129 1.74 12.41 31.65
C ALA A 129 0.50 12.09 32.52
N GLU A 130 -0.55 11.51 31.93
CA GLU A 130 -1.77 11.12 32.62
C GLU A 130 -1.68 9.68 33.13
N GLN A 131 -2.01 9.46 34.39
CA GLN A 131 -2.02 8.13 35.00
C GLN A 131 -3.34 7.40 34.78
N GLY A 132 -3.26 6.08 34.63
CA GLY A 132 -4.42 5.21 34.55
C GLY A 132 -5.18 5.27 33.22
N CYS A 133 -4.54 5.75 32.15
CA CYS A 133 -5.09 5.64 30.80
C CYS A 133 -4.95 4.22 30.26
N SER A 134 -5.99 3.73 29.59
CA SER A 134 -5.96 2.53 28.77
C SER A 134 -5.78 2.89 27.30
N LEU A 135 -5.11 2.02 26.56
CA LEU A 135 -4.90 2.15 25.12
C LEU A 135 -5.72 1.12 24.35
N ARG A 136 -6.30 1.54 23.24
CA ARG A 136 -6.92 0.69 22.23
C ARG A 136 -6.37 1.06 20.84
N PHE A 137 -6.18 0.07 19.99
CA PHE A 137 -5.65 0.25 18.65
C PHE A 137 -6.68 -0.14 17.61
N ASP A 138 -7.15 0.85 16.87
CA ASP A 138 -8.19 0.71 15.87
C ASP A 138 -7.61 0.86 14.45
N VAL A 139 -8.34 0.33 13.47
CA VAL A 139 -8.08 0.56 12.04
C VAL A 139 -9.32 1.15 11.41
N ALA A 140 -9.18 2.32 10.80
CA ALA A 140 -10.21 2.91 9.96
C ALA A 140 -9.89 2.68 8.49
N THR A 141 -10.87 2.19 7.73
CA THR A 141 -10.72 1.99 6.29
C THR A 141 -11.70 2.88 5.55
N VAL A 142 -11.20 3.55 4.53
CA VAL A 142 -12.01 4.39 3.66
C VAL A 142 -11.91 3.89 2.24
N LEU A 143 -13.02 3.39 1.71
CA LEU A 143 -13.15 2.91 0.35
C LEU A 143 -14.16 3.76 -0.40
N GLY A 144 -13.71 4.51 -1.40
CA GLY A 144 -14.56 5.54 -1.99
C GLY A 144 -15.04 6.50 -0.91
N THR A 145 -16.35 6.59 -0.67
CA THR A 145 -16.94 7.41 0.40
C THR A 145 -17.30 6.64 1.68
N GLN A 146 -17.16 5.32 1.66
CA GLN A 146 -17.54 4.45 2.78
C GLN A 146 -16.41 4.36 3.79
N LEU A 147 -16.71 4.70 5.04
CA LEU A 147 -15.82 4.49 6.19
C LEU A 147 -16.27 3.26 6.98
N THR A 148 -15.33 2.42 7.36
CA THR A 148 -15.52 1.33 8.31
C THR A 148 -14.43 1.43 9.38
N VAL A 149 -14.81 1.38 10.65
CA VAL A 149 -13.87 1.39 11.78
C VAL A 149 -13.89 0.01 12.43
N TYR A 150 -12.70 -0.58 12.56
CA TYR A 150 -12.45 -1.83 13.27
C TYR A 150 -11.84 -1.45 14.61
N GLU A 151 -12.63 -1.56 15.67
CA GLU A 151 -12.18 -1.31 17.03
C GLU A 151 -11.36 -2.50 17.54
N ASP A 152 -10.34 -2.23 18.37
CA ASP A 152 -9.43 -3.24 18.94
C ASP A 152 -8.87 -4.20 17.89
N ALA A 153 -8.37 -3.64 16.80
CA ALA A 153 -8.00 -4.39 15.60
C ALA A 153 -6.65 -5.13 15.71
N PHE A 154 -5.79 -4.76 16.68
CA PHE A 154 -4.47 -5.37 16.90
C PHE A 154 -3.84 -5.01 18.24
#